data_7082c5659ed8f78ada81f57335616748
#
_entry.id   7082c5659ed8f78ada81f57335616748
#
_cell.length_a   1.000
_cell.length_b   1.000
_cell.length_c   1.000
_cell.angle_alpha   90.00
_cell.angle_beta   90.00
_cell.angle_gamma   90.00
#
_symmetry.space_group_name_H-M   'P 1'
#
loop_
_entity.id
_entity.type
_entity.pdbx_description
1 polymer ?
#
loop_
_entity_poly.entity_id
_entity_poly.type
_entity_poly.pdbx_seq_one_letter_code
_entity_poly.pdbx_strand_id
1 'polypeptide(L)'
;MNASDIKTKFGNLFVRGCYTKNDGSIRKFWGQLKEDDRSEEHLLYMDYTVHGIRRINLKNDNIIIGNKKVGILINPTERLKR
;
A
#
# COMPACT_ATOMS: atom_id res chain seq x y z
N MET A 1 -2.87 11.08 2.28
CA MET A 1 -3.04 10.48 0.94
C MET A 1 -4.00 9.32 1.06
N ASN A 2 -5.05 9.30 0.26
CA ASN A 2 -6.06 8.24 0.32
C ASN A 2 -5.76 7.12 -0.70
N ALA A 3 -6.59 6.07 -0.69
CA ALA A 3 -6.37 4.92 -1.55
C ALA A 3 -6.44 5.28 -3.04
N SER A 4 -7.36 6.15 -3.43
CA SER A 4 -7.47 6.60 -4.81
C SER A 4 -6.22 7.32 -5.30
N ASP A 5 -5.62 8.16 -4.47
CA ASP A 5 -4.39 8.86 -4.83
C ASP A 5 -3.24 7.90 -5.08
N ILE A 6 -3.10 6.90 -4.21
CA ILE A 6 -2.05 5.89 -4.33
C ILE A 6 -2.29 5.04 -5.58
N LYS A 7 -3.53 4.61 -5.78
CA LYS A 7 -3.90 3.81 -6.94
C LYS A 7 -3.63 4.56 -8.25
N THR A 8 -3.92 5.85 -8.29
CA THR A 8 -3.67 6.69 -9.46
C THR A 8 -2.18 6.77 -9.78
N LYS A 9 -1.33 6.88 -8.76
CA LYS A 9 0.12 6.96 -8.98
C LYS A 9 0.71 5.69 -9.56
N PHE A 10 0.27 4.54 -9.09
CA PHE A 10 0.86 3.27 -9.51
C PHE A 10 0.11 2.57 -10.64
N GLY A 11 -1.21 2.79 -10.75
CA GLY A 11 -2.01 2.12 -11.76
C GLY A 11 -1.88 0.59 -11.67
N ASN A 12 -1.48 -0.04 -12.76
CA ASN A 12 -1.30 -1.49 -12.85
C ASN A 12 0.15 -1.93 -12.64
N LEU A 13 1.02 -1.03 -12.22
CA LEU A 13 2.42 -1.37 -11.96
C LEU A 13 2.54 -2.30 -10.76
N PHE A 14 3.57 -3.14 -10.78
CA PHE A 14 3.94 -3.89 -9.60
C PHE A 14 4.48 -2.95 -8.53
N VAL A 15 4.07 -3.17 -7.30
CA VAL A 15 4.53 -2.39 -6.17
C VAL A 15 5.17 -3.31 -5.13
N ARG A 16 6.13 -2.75 -4.40
CA ARG A 16 6.76 -3.41 -3.27
C ARG A 16 6.67 -2.48 -2.07
N GLY A 17 6.64 -3.08 -0.91
CA GLY A 17 6.63 -2.27 0.29
C GLY A 17 6.54 -3.07 1.56
N CYS A 18 6.25 -2.35 2.62
CA CYS A 18 5.98 -2.96 3.92
C CYS A 18 5.00 -2.08 4.68
N TYR A 19 4.33 -2.68 5.64
CA TYR A 19 3.41 -1.96 6.51
C TYR A 19 3.27 -2.69 7.84
N THR A 20 2.82 -1.94 8.85
CA THR A 20 2.55 -2.51 10.17
C THR A 20 1.16 -3.12 10.18
N LYS A 21 1.07 -4.39 10.55
CA LYS A 21 -0.20 -5.08 10.71
C LYS A 21 -0.89 -4.65 12.01
N ASN A 22 -2.15 -5.05 12.18
CA ASN A 22 -2.91 -4.71 13.37
C ASN A 22 -2.30 -5.26 14.67
N ASP A 23 -1.53 -6.33 14.58
CA ASP A 23 -0.85 -6.93 15.74
C ASP A 23 0.51 -6.30 16.04
N GLY A 24 0.91 -5.27 15.28
CA GLY A 24 2.17 -4.57 15.45
C GLY A 24 3.34 -5.15 14.68
N SER A 25 3.20 -6.30 14.07
CA SER A 25 4.27 -6.88 13.26
C SER A 25 4.33 -6.23 11.88
N ILE A 26 5.48 -6.36 11.20
CA ILE A 26 5.69 -5.77 9.90
C ILE A 26 5.50 -6.83 8.82
N ARG A 27 4.70 -6.49 7.80
CA ARG A 27 4.52 -7.32 6.62
C ARG A 27 5.23 -6.69 5.42
N LYS A 28 6.12 -7.44 4.81
CA LYS A 28 6.68 -7.09 3.50
C LYS A 28 5.82 -7.72 2.43
N PHE A 29 5.64 -7.01 1.31
CA PHE A 29 4.80 -7.50 0.23
C PHE A 29 5.30 -7.05 -1.13
N TRP A 30 4.83 -7.72 -2.16
CA TRP A 30 4.91 -7.25 -3.53
C TRP A 30 3.67 -7.73 -4.28
N GLY A 31 3.20 -6.93 -5.21
CA GLY A 31 1.98 -7.26 -5.93
C GLY A 31 1.47 -6.09 -6.76
N GLN A 32 0.17 -6.11 -7.01
CA GLN A 32 -0.52 -5.07 -7.76
C GLN A 32 -1.69 -4.52 -6.96
N LEU A 33 -1.89 -3.22 -7.05
CA LEU A 33 -3.02 -2.58 -6.40
C LEU A 33 -4.32 -2.95 -7.12
N LYS A 34 -5.39 -3.09 -6.35
CA LYS A 34 -6.73 -3.37 -6.83
C LYS A 34 -7.65 -2.23 -6.44
N GLU A 35 -8.75 -2.09 -7.16
CA GLU A 35 -9.76 -1.13 -6.78
C GLU A 35 -10.59 -1.62 -5.61
N ASP A 36 -10.89 -0.71 -4.68
CA ASP A 36 -11.76 -0.99 -3.56
C ASP A 36 -12.69 0.21 -3.39
N ASP A 37 -13.91 0.07 -3.89
CA ASP A 37 -14.91 1.12 -3.86
C ASP A 37 -15.51 1.35 -2.48
N ARG A 38 -15.16 0.51 -1.52
CA ARG A 38 -15.78 0.54 -0.20
C ARG A 38 -15.11 1.48 0.79
N SER A 39 -13.85 1.83 0.55
CA SER A 39 -13.12 2.64 1.52
C SER A 39 -11.92 3.33 0.92
N GLU A 40 -11.81 4.64 1.20
CA GLU A 40 -10.62 5.44 0.86
C GLU A 40 -9.52 5.32 1.92
N GLU A 41 -9.81 4.67 3.05
CA GLU A 41 -8.88 4.47 4.15
C GLU A 41 -8.12 3.14 4.05
N HIS A 42 -8.51 2.29 3.12
CA HIS A 42 -7.90 0.99 2.91
C HIS A 42 -7.42 0.85 1.48
N LEU A 43 -6.24 0.28 1.32
CA LEU A 43 -5.65 0.00 0.02
C LEU A 43 -5.73 -1.49 -0.23
N LEU A 44 -6.50 -1.87 -1.26
CA LEU A 44 -6.64 -3.27 -1.65
C LEU A 44 -5.53 -3.64 -2.62
N TYR A 45 -4.92 -4.80 -2.44
CA TYR A 45 -3.87 -5.26 -3.36
C TYR A 45 -3.87 -6.78 -3.50
N MET A 46 -3.40 -7.25 -4.64
CA MET A 46 -3.09 -8.66 -4.85
C MET A 46 -1.67 -8.91 -4.34
N ASP A 47 -1.55 -9.73 -3.31
CA ASP A 47 -0.26 -10.10 -2.73
C ASP A 47 0.26 -11.36 -3.41
N TYR A 48 1.32 -11.23 -4.20
CA TYR A 48 1.88 -12.36 -4.93
C TYR A 48 2.75 -13.26 -4.08
N THR A 49 3.07 -12.86 -2.85
CA THR A 49 3.77 -13.75 -1.92
C THR A 49 2.89 -14.89 -1.44
N VAL A 50 1.57 -14.66 -1.37
CA VAL A 50 0.59 -15.64 -0.88
C VAL A 50 -0.52 -15.92 -1.89
N HIS A 51 -0.47 -15.29 -3.07
CA HIS A 51 -1.49 -15.42 -4.11
C HIS A 51 -2.89 -15.09 -3.60
N GLY A 52 -3.02 -14.01 -2.87
CA GLY A 52 -4.29 -13.63 -2.28
C GLY A 52 -4.50 -12.14 -2.21
N ILE A 53 -5.75 -11.73 -2.10
CA ILE A 53 -6.13 -10.33 -1.94
C ILE A 53 -5.96 -9.94 -0.47
N ARG A 54 -5.29 -8.80 -0.24
CA ARG A 54 -5.09 -8.23 1.10
C ARG A 54 -5.45 -6.77 1.10
N ARG A 55 -5.67 -6.24 2.29
CA ARG A 55 -6.05 -4.85 2.49
C ARG A 55 -5.12 -4.20 3.51
N ILE A 56 -4.59 -3.02 3.15
CA ILE A 56 -3.76 -2.22 4.04
C ILE A 56 -4.60 -1.11 4.64
N ASN A 57 -4.58 -0.97 5.96
CA ASN A 57 -5.20 0.16 6.63
C ASN A 57 -4.24 1.35 6.56
N LEU A 58 -4.62 2.39 5.82
CA LEU A 58 -3.78 3.57 5.60
C LEU A 58 -3.62 4.45 6.84
N LYS A 59 -4.35 4.17 7.91
CA LYS A 59 -4.16 4.83 9.20
C LYS A 59 -3.02 4.24 10.02
N ASN A 60 -2.56 3.04 9.66
CA ASN A 60 -1.42 2.43 10.35
C ASN A 60 -0.13 3.18 10.00
N ASP A 61 0.80 3.20 10.95
CA ASP A 61 2.09 3.83 10.75
C ASP A 61 3.01 2.94 9.91
N ASN A 62 4.07 3.56 9.37
CA ASN A 62 5.17 2.87 8.70
C ASN A 62 4.76 2.12 7.44
N ILE A 63 3.91 2.74 6.62
CA ILE A 63 3.55 2.21 5.32
C ILE A 63 4.50 2.79 4.29
N ILE A 64 5.18 1.90 3.56
CA ILE A 64 6.06 2.28 2.46
C ILE A 64 5.65 1.49 1.23
N ILE A 65 5.41 2.18 0.12
CA ILE A 65 5.00 1.57 -1.15
C ILE A 65 5.83 2.20 -2.26
N GLY A 66 6.42 1.37 -3.09
CA GLY A 66 7.24 1.90 -4.16
C GLY A 66 7.31 1.02 -5.39
N ASN A 67 7.81 1.62 -6.47
CA ASN A 67 8.16 0.93 -7.70
C ASN A 67 9.46 1.54 -8.22
N LYS A 68 10.54 0.74 -8.24
CA LYS A 68 11.87 1.23 -8.63
C LYS A 68 11.97 1.55 -10.11
N LYS A 69 11.18 0.90 -10.94
CA LYS A 69 11.24 1.07 -12.39
C LYS A 69 10.86 2.48 -12.83
N VAL A 70 9.90 3.08 -12.13
CA VAL A 70 9.45 4.45 -12.40
C VAL A 70 9.91 5.44 -11.33
N GLY A 71 10.70 4.99 -10.37
CA GLY A 71 11.28 5.87 -9.35
C GLY A 71 10.30 6.42 -8.35
N ILE A 72 9.15 5.78 -8.16
CA ILE A 72 8.14 6.24 -7.20
C ILE A 72 8.33 5.53 -5.87
N LEU A 73 8.37 6.31 -4.78
CA LEU A 73 8.37 5.80 -3.42
C LEU A 73 7.43 6.69 -2.60
N ILE A 74 6.45 6.06 -1.96
CA ILE A 74 5.43 6.77 -1.18
C ILE A 74 5.41 6.23 0.24
N ASN A 75 5.41 7.15 1.22
CA ASN A 75 5.10 6.83 2.61
C ASN A 75 3.87 7.65 3.02
N PRO A 76 2.65 7.10 2.87
CA PRO A 76 1.43 7.86 3.11
C PRO A 76 1.28 8.39 4.53
N THR A 77 1.95 7.76 5.50
CA THR A 77 1.83 8.15 6.90
C THR A 77 2.86 9.20 7.32
N GLU A 78 3.84 9.50 6.48
CA GLU A 78 4.95 10.37 6.85
C GLU A 78 4.50 11.76 7.30
N ARG A 79 3.55 12.34 6.59
CA ARG A 79 3.07 13.69 6.93
C ARG A 79 2.23 13.74 8.20
N LEU A 80 1.80 12.60 8.73
CA LEU A 80 1.10 12.52 10.01
C LEU A 80 2.04 12.63 11.21
N LYS A 81 3.33 12.53 10.96
CA LYS A 81 4.38 12.61 11.99
C LYS A 81 4.86 14.04 12.25
N ARG A 82 4.35 14.98 11.52
CA ARG A 82 4.74 16.38 11.64
C ARG A 82 3.88 17.16 12.60
#